data_81bbf40480b9c20d22ed932d9dc1655b
#
_entry.id   81bbf40480b9c20d22ed932d9dc1655b
#
_cell.length_a   1.000
_cell.length_b   1.000
_cell.length_c   1.000
_cell.angle_alpha   90.00
_cell.angle_beta   90.00
_cell.angle_gamma   90.00
#
_symmetry.space_group_name_H-M   'P 1'
#
loop_
_entity.id
_entity.type
_entity.pdbx_description
1 polymer ?
#
loop_
_entity_poly.entity_id
_entity_poly.type
_entity_poly.pdbx_seq_one_letter_code
_entity_poly.pdbx_strand_id
1 'polypeptide(L)' 'MRDDELLTVPDVMARLKLGRSTVYDLIRSRRLSSITIGRCRRIPARALSDYITNEMEAAA' A
#
# COMPACT_ATOMS: atom_id res chain seq x y z
N MET A 1 -12.55 -7.10 4.24
CA MET A 1 -11.70 -5.93 4.47
C MET A 1 -12.50 -4.66 4.22
N ARG A 2 -12.40 -3.71 5.12
CA ARG A 2 -13.15 -2.44 4.97
C ARG A 2 -12.33 -1.46 4.12
N ASP A 3 -13.01 -0.75 3.24
CA ASP A 3 -12.36 0.22 2.38
C ASP A 3 -11.83 1.43 3.15
N ASP A 4 -12.43 1.71 4.32
CA ASP A 4 -12.03 2.84 5.16
C ASP A 4 -10.94 2.47 6.18
N GLU A 5 -10.47 1.23 6.16
CA GLU A 5 -9.40 0.79 7.06
C GLU A 5 -8.07 1.42 6.64
N LEU A 6 -7.30 1.84 7.62
CA LEU A 6 -5.97 2.39 7.38
C LEU A 6 -4.92 1.39 7.86
N LEU A 7 -3.99 1.07 6.98
CA LEU A 7 -2.95 0.09 7.23
C LEU A 7 -1.63 0.78 7.54
N THR A 8 -0.80 0.13 8.33
CA THR A 8 0.57 0.60 8.56
C THR A 8 1.50 0.01 7.51
N VAL A 9 2.73 0.54 7.44
CA VAL A 9 3.74 -0.04 6.52
C VAL A 9 3.99 -1.51 6.85
N PRO A 10 4.19 -1.91 8.11
CA PRO A 10 4.33 -3.34 8.44
C PRO A 10 3.12 -4.18 8.00
N ASP A 11 1.90 -3.64 8.09
CA ASP A 11 0.71 -4.35 7.63
C ASP A 11 0.79 -4.63 6.14
N VAL A 12 1.19 -3.63 5.35
CA VAL A 12 1.33 -3.77 3.90
C VAL A 12 2.44 -4.77 3.57
N MET A 13 3.56 -4.70 4.28
CA MET A 13 4.64 -5.65 4.09
C MET A 13 4.16 -7.08 4.26
N ALA A 14 3.36 -7.32 5.29
CA ALA A 14 2.83 -8.66 5.57
C ALA A 14 1.83 -9.10 4.50
N ARG A 15 0.97 -8.21 4.07
CA ARG A 15 -0.07 -8.54 3.08
C ARG A 15 0.50 -8.77 1.70
N LEU A 16 1.49 -7.99 1.29
CA LEU A 16 2.13 -8.13 -0.01
C LEU A 16 3.32 -9.09 0.03
N LYS A 17 3.77 -9.46 1.23
CA LYS A 17 4.95 -10.28 1.44
C LYS A 17 6.18 -9.67 0.80
N LEU A 18 6.33 -8.36 0.99
CA LEU A 18 7.46 -7.59 0.46
C LEU A 18 8.27 -7.00 1.60
N GLY A 19 9.52 -6.70 1.32
CA GLY A 19 10.37 -6.04 2.30
C GLY A 19 10.03 -4.56 2.46
N ARG A 20 10.53 -3.96 3.52
CA ARG A 20 10.26 -2.56 3.83
C ARG A 20 10.72 -1.63 2.71
N SER A 21 11.93 -1.85 2.20
CA SER A 21 12.48 -1.01 1.13
C SER A 21 11.59 -1.01 -0.09
N THR A 22 11.09 -2.17 -0.47
CA THR A 22 10.21 -2.30 -1.63
C THR A 22 8.90 -1.56 -1.42
N VAL A 23 8.31 -1.67 -0.22
CA VAL A 23 7.07 -0.97 0.09
C VAL A 23 7.30 0.54 0.05
N TYR A 24 8.39 1.04 0.62
CA TYR A 24 8.70 2.47 0.58
C TYR A 24 8.96 2.95 -0.84
N ASP A 25 9.58 2.14 -1.68
CA ASP A 25 9.76 2.48 -3.08
C ASP A 25 8.43 2.62 -3.82
N LEU A 26 7.48 1.74 -3.53
CA LEU A 26 6.14 1.81 -4.10
C LEU A 26 5.43 3.10 -3.68
N ILE A 27 5.58 3.48 -2.43
CA ILE A 27 4.99 4.71 -1.90
C ILE A 27 5.66 5.92 -2.54
N ARG A 28 6.98 5.91 -2.64
CA ARG A 28 7.75 7.02 -3.17
C ARG A 28 7.48 7.24 -4.65
N SER A 29 7.33 6.17 -5.40
CA SER A 29 7.02 6.23 -6.83
C SER A 29 5.54 6.47 -7.10
N ARG A 30 4.73 6.56 -6.05
CA ARG A 30 3.28 6.78 -6.11
C ARG A 30 2.51 5.66 -6.78
N ARG A 31 3.09 4.48 -6.86
CA ARG A 31 2.36 3.29 -7.29
C ARG A 31 1.39 2.83 -6.22
N LEU A 32 1.76 3.07 -4.96
CA LEU A 32 0.91 2.76 -3.82
C LEU A 32 0.61 4.08 -3.10
N SER A 33 -0.65 4.47 -3.09
CA SER A 33 -1.06 5.72 -2.45
C SER A 33 -0.97 5.59 -0.94
N SER A 34 -0.53 6.65 -0.31
CA SER A 34 -0.48 6.70 1.15
C SER A 34 -0.86 8.10 1.62
N ILE A 35 -1.25 8.21 2.88
CA ILE A 35 -1.56 9.49 3.51
C ILE A 35 -0.73 9.62 4.78
N THR A 36 -0.53 10.87 5.20
CA THR A 36 0.16 11.16 6.45
C THR A 36 -0.81 11.83 7.39
N ILE A 37 -0.98 11.23 8.57
CA ILE A 37 -1.83 11.79 9.61
C ILE A 37 -0.92 12.16 10.77
N GLY A 38 -0.72 13.46 10.99
CA GLY A 38 0.27 13.93 11.93
C GLY A 38 1.66 13.49 11.46
N ARG A 39 2.31 12.63 12.23
CA ARG A 39 3.62 12.08 11.87
C ARG A 39 3.55 10.63 11.45
N CYS A 40 2.34 10.10 11.31
CA CYS A 40 2.14 8.68 11.02
C CYS A 40 1.73 8.50 9.58
N ARG A 41 2.47 7.65 8.85
CA ARG A 41 2.11 7.28 7.49
C ARG A 41 1.13 6.12 7.55
N ARG A 42 0.07 6.23 6.77
CA ARG A 42 -0.94 5.17 6.68
C ARG A 42 -1.29 4.91 5.23
N ILE A 43 -1.62 3.66 4.94
CA ILE A 43 -2.01 3.24 3.59
C ILE A 43 -3.48 2.82 3.64
N PRO A 44 -4.39 3.55 2.97
CA PRO A 44 -5.78 3.11 2.92
C PRO A 44 -5.88 1.71 2.33
N ALA A 45 -6.72 0.85 2.92
CA ALA A 45 -6.91 -0.50 2.40
C ALA A 45 -7.34 -0.48 0.95
N ARG A 46 -8.14 0.51 0.56
CA ARG A 46 -8.58 0.70 -0.81
C ARG A 46 -7.39 0.93 -1.74
N ALA A 47 -6.41 1.72 -1.31
CA ALA A 47 -5.23 1.98 -2.12
C ALA A 47 -4.44 0.71 -2.35
N LEU A 48 -4.33 -0.14 -1.33
CA LEU A 48 -3.66 -1.42 -1.46
C LEU A 48 -4.41 -2.34 -2.44
N SER A 49 -5.72 -2.38 -2.33
CA SER A 49 -6.56 -3.16 -3.23
C SER A 49 -6.41 -2.69 -4.67
N ASP A 50 -6.42 -1.38 -4.90
CA ASP A 50 -6.24 -0.80 -6.23
C ASP A 50 -4.86 -1.13 -6.80
N TYR A 51 -3.82 -1.07 -5.96
CA TYR A 51 -2.48 -1.43 -6.39
C TYR A 51 -2.42 -2.88 -6.87
N ILE A 52 -3.00 -3.79 -6.10
CA ILE A 52 -3.01 -5.21 -6.46
C ILE A 52 -3.76 -5.42 -7.78
N THR A 53 -4.90 -4.78 -7.94
CA THR A 53 -5.69 -4.88 -9.17
C THR A 53 -4.89 -4.39 -10.36
N ASN A 54 -4.21 -3.25 -10.22
CA ASN A 54 -3.41 -2.69 -11.30
C ASN A 54 -2.26 -3.60 -11.69
N GLU A 55 -1.61 -4.22 -10.70
CA GLU A 55 -0.52 -5.15 -10.98
C GLU A 55 -1.02 -6.42 -11.67
N MET A 56 -2.19 -6.91 -11.28
CA MET A 56 -2.78 -8.07 -11.92
C MET A 56 -3.12 -7.78 -13.38
N GLU A 57 -3.65 -6.61 -13.65
CA GLU A 57 -3.97 -6.20 -15.02
C GLU A 57 -2.71 -6.02 -15.87
N ALA A 58 -1.67 -5.46 -15.26
CA ALA A 58 -0.41 -5.26 -15.96
C ALA A 58 0.28 -6.58 -16.28
N ALA A 59 0.06 -7.61 -15.46
CA ALA A 59 0.65 -8.93 -15.66
C ALA A 59 -0.13 -9.80 -16.64
N ALA A 60 -1.34 -9.42 -16.94
CA ALA A 60 -2.24 -10.21 -17.80
C ALA A 60 -1.85 -10.12 -19.28
#